data_6417d508c5d4c5ae7893cc83e8dc4ad4
#
_entry.id   6417d508c5d4c5ae7893cc83e8dc4ad4
#
_cell.length_a   1.000
_cell.length_b   1.000
_cell.length_c   1.000
_cell.angle_alpha   90.00
_cell.angle_beta   90.00
_cell.angle_gamma   90.00
#
_symmetry.space_group_name_H-M   'P 1'
#
loop_
_entity.id
_entity.type
_entity.pdbx_description
1 polymer ?
#
loop_
_entity_poly.entity_id
_entity_poly.type
_entity_poly.pdbx_seq_one_letter_code
_entity_poly.pdbx_strand_id
1 'polypeptide(L)'
;MCGIVGYIGSKKTVPVLLDGLRRLEYRGYDSAGIAVVDSSGQLLIRRASGKLHNLEEAVRMAPVDGEYGIGHTRWATHGRPTEENAHPHTGPKRDVVLVHNGIVENYLDLRRELEAEGHVFITETDTEIVAHLVEKYLAGNLELAVRRAVKRLNGVFALAVMAVSEPGKIVAARSGPPVVIGLGEGEYFVASDVPAILGHTRDMFFLDDGDIAVVTPNGVMLTDFDGVPVKRQVTHILWDPILAEKGGYKHFMLKEIYEQPRAVRDTLLGRISQESGKVFLDEIAISPDEFRRFRQIRIVACGTSWHAGLAGKFMIEKLARVPVEVDYGSEFRYRDPIVDSDTLTIVISQSGETADTIAAQREAKQKGSKTLAICNVIGSMITREADGTLLTHAGPEIGVASTKAFTSQVTALFVLAMYLGQLRGTLNEAQSQALVAELVRIPGKLEQILSHAAPYEEMTKSLARATDFLYLGRGIHFPIALEGALKLKEISYIHAEGYPAGEMKHGPNALIDEKLPVVVLAAYDPHDEASRLRYEKTLSNIQEVKAREGIVIAIRNEGDEDVEKLATYSIAVPWSYDILLPILEMAPLQLLAYHIAVRRGCDVDQPRNLAKSVTVE
;
A
#
# COMPACT_ATOMS: atom_id res chain seq x y z
N MET A 1 -3.36 -3.54 -9.52
CA MET A 1 -3.47 -2.14 -10.01
C MET A 1 -2.56 -1.93 -11.21
N CYS A 2 -2.91 -1.01 -12.10
CA CYS A 2 -2.15 -0.74 -13.31
C CYS A 2 -1.21 0.47 -13.14
N GLY A 3 -0.20 0.60 -14.02
CA GLY A 3 0.71 1.74 -14.07
C GLY A 3 0.53 2.51 -15.37
N ILE A 4 0.36 3.83 -15.30
CA ILE A 4 0.31 4.75 -16.46
C ILE A 4 1.57 5.60 -16.46
N VAL A 5 2.18 5.76 -17.64
CA VAL A 5 3.23 6.75 -17.92
C VAL A 5 2.92 7.43 -19.24
N GLY A 6 2.92 8.75 -19.27
CA GLY A 6 2.88 9.57 -20.48
C GLY A 6 4.06 10.53 -20.49
N TYR A 7 4.60 10.82 -21.64
CA TYR A 7 5.74 11.71 -21.80
C TYR A 7 5.59 12.59 -23.05
N ILE A 8 5.93 13.85 -22.88
CA ILE A 8 6.10 14.82 -23.97
C ILE A 8 7.29 15.72 -23.65
N GLY A 9 8.26 15.80 -24.56
CA GLY A 9 9.48 16.58 -24.34
C GLY A 9 10.57 16.27 -25.36
N SER A 10 11.79 16.73 -25.08
CA SER A 10 12.92 16.65 -26.00
C SER A 10 13.75 15.36 -25.92
N LYS A 11 13.52 14.51 -24.89
CA LYS A 11 14.22 13.25 -24.72
C LYS A 11 13.60 12.15 -25.63
N LYS A 12 14.35 11.09 -25.89
CA LYS A 12 13.80 9.90 -26.55
C LYS A 12 12.64 9.35 -25.73
N THR A 13 11.48 9.25 -26.34
CA THR A 13 10.22 8.92 -25.66
C THR A 13 10.20 7.49 -25.11
N VAL A 14 10.59 6.51 -25.92
CA VAL A 14 10.51 5.09 -25.51
C VAL A 14 11.36 4.77 -24.29
N PRO A 15 12.64 5.20 -24.19
CA PRO A 15 13.42 5.02 -22.98
C PRO A 15 12.79 5.62 -21.72
N VAL A 16 12.18 6.81 -21.82
CA VAL A 16 11.48 7.47 -20.69
C VAL A 16 10.26 6.66 -20.27
N LEU A 17 9.43 6.22 -21.22
CA LEU A 17 8.27 5.39 -20.95
C LEU A 17 8.66 4.06 -20.27
N LEU A 18 9.65 3.35 -20.82
CA LEU A 18 10.10 2.06 -20.27
C LEU A 18 10.70 2.22 -18.87
N ASP A 19 11.48 3.28 -18.60
CA ASP A 19 12.01 3.54 -17.27
C ASP A 19 10.88 3.80 -16.25
N GLY A 20 9.93 4.66 -16.61
CA GLY A 20 8.76 4.93 -15.78
C GLY A 20 7.90 3.68 -15.54
N LEU A 21 7.65 2.86 -16.57
CA LEU A 21 6.91 1.61 -16.43
C LEU A 21 7.66 0.59 -15.56
N ARG A 22 8.97 0.52 -15.64
CA ARG A 22 9.79 -0.35 -14.77
C ARG A 22 9.63 0.03 -13.30
N ARG A 23 9.54 1.32 -13.02
CA ARG A 23 9.30 1.84 -11.66
C ARG A 23 7.85 1.64 -11.20
N LEU A 24 6.91 1.33 -12.11
CA LEU A 24 5.51 1.02 -11.81
C LEU A 24 5.16 -0.47 -11.91
N GLU A 25 6.11 -1.35 -12.26
CA GLU A 25 5.83 -2.77 -12.45
C GLU A 25 5.24 -3.44 -11.20
N TYR A 26 5.58 -2.95 -10.01
CA TYR A 26 4.97 -3.41 -8.75
C TYR A 26 3.44 -3.18 -8.67
N ARG A 27 2.90 -2.31 -9.53
CA ARG A 27 1.45 -2.03 -9.61
C ARG A 27 0.72 -2.99 -10.54
N GLY A 28 1.39 -3.55 -11.57
CA GLY A 28 0.78 -4.49 -12.51
C GLY A 28 1.86 -5.11 -13.38
N TYR A 29 1.76 -6.40 -13.65
CA TYR A 29 2.75 -7.18 -14.37
C TYR A 29 2.17 -8.33 -15.21
N ASP A 30 0.87 -8.28 -15.49
CA ASP A 30 0.17 -9.30 -16.31
C ASP A 30 0.35 -9.06 -17.80
N SER A 31 0.49 -7.81 -18.19
CA SER A 31 0.84 -7.37 -19.53
C SER A 31 1.33 -5.92 -19.51
N ALA A 32 2.05 -5.52 -20.55
CA ALA A 32 2.52 -4.16 -20.70
C ALA A 32 2.48 -3.71 -22.16
N GLY A 33 2.48 -2.39 -22.38
CA GLY A 33 2.57 -1.84 -23.72
C GLY A 33 2.80 -0.35 -23.76
N ILE A 34 3.27 0.12 -24.92
CA ILE A 34 3.51 1.53 -25.23
C ILE A 34 2.88 1.91 -26.55
N ALA A 35 2.49 3.17 -26.68
CA ALA A 35 2.12 3.82 -27.92
C ALA A 35 2.90 5.12 -28.06
N VAL A 36 3.50 5.35 -29.20
CA VAL A 36 4.23 6.58 -29.54
C VAL A 36 3.79 7.10 -30.89
N VAL A 37 3.86 8.41 -31.07
CA VAL A 37 3.65 9.06 -32.36
C VAL A 37 4.99 9.57 -32.85
N ASP A 38 5.43 9.13 -34.03
CA ASP A 38 6.69 9.53 -34.61
C ASP A 38 6.61 10.90 -35.32
N SER A 39 7.76 11.39 -35.80
CA SER A 39 7.85 12.67 -36.49
C SER A 39 7.10 12.73 -37.82
N SER A 40 6.68 11.58 -38.37
CA SER A 40 5.82 11.49 -39.56
C SER A 40 4.33 11.54 -39.22
N GLY A 41 3.98 11.54 -37.90
CA GLY A 41 2.62 11.46 -37.42
C GLY A 41 2.08 10.02 -37.40
N GLN A 42 2.94 9.00 -37.52
CA GLN A 42 2.48 7.61 -37.47
C GLN A 42 2.37 7.12 -36.03
N LEU A 43 1.25 6.48 -35.71
CA LEU A 43 1.05 5.80 -34.43
C LEU A 43 1.71 4.41 -34.44
N LEU A 44 2.67 4.22 -33.55
CA LEU A 44 3.41 2.96 -33.37
C LEU A 44 3.07 2.38 -31.99
N ILE A 45 2.64 1.12 -31.96
CA ILE A 45 2.24 0.42 -30.73
C ILE A 45 3.08 -0.84 -30.56
N ARG A 46 3.52 -1.11 -29.32
CA ARG A 46 4.10 -2.39 -28.89
C ARG A 46 3.43 -2.86 -27.63
N ARG A 47 3.05 -4.14 -27.61
CA ARG A 47 2.42 -4.79 -26.46
C ARG A 47 3.07 -6.14 -26.21
N ALA A 48 3.00 -6.60 -24.96
CA ALA A 48 3.43 -7.95 -24.60
C ALA A 48 2.62 -8.45 -23.40
N SER A 49 2.32 -9.73 -23.36
CA SER A 49 1.80 -10.40 -22.19
C SER A 49 2.90 -10.71 -21.19
N GLY A 50 2.59 -10.76 -19.90
CA GLY A 50 3.54 -11.01 -18.81
C GLY A 50 4.30 -9.76 -18.37
N LYS A 51 5.43 -9.96 -17.71
CA LYS A 51 6.24 -8.89 -17.11
C LYS A 51 6.81 -7.92 -18.15
N LEU A 52 7.18 -6.73 -17.70
CA LEU A 52 7.71 -5.64 -18.53
C LEU A 52 8.89 -6.05 -19.41
N HIS A 53 9.72 -6.98 -18.93
CA HIS A 53 10.83 -7.53 -19.71
C HIS A 53 10.39 -8.05 -21.10
N ASN A 54 9.20 -8.66 -21.20
CA ASN A 54 8.67 -9.14 -22.48
C ASN A 54 8.39 -7.98 -23.45
N LEU A 55 7.88 -6.85 -22.93
CA LEU A 55 7.72 -5.63 -23.72
C LEU A 55 9.06 -5.04 -24.15
N GLU A 56 10.05 -5.01 -23.27
CA GLU A 56 11.41 -4.56 -23.60
C GLU A 56 12.03 -5.40 -24.72
N GLU A 57 11.81 -6.72 -24.71
CA GLU A 57 12.23 -7.61 -25.80
C GLU A 57 11.47 -7.32 -27.10
N ALA A 58 10.15 -7.13 -27.04
CA ALA A 58 9.34 -6.79 -28.21
C ALA A 58 9.80 -5.46 -28.85
N VAL A 59 10.10 -4.45 -28.03
CA VAL A 59 10.67 -3.16 -28.50
C VAL A 59 12.07 -3.35 -29.10
N ARG A 60 12.90 -4.20 -28.50
CA ARG A 60 14.26 -4.50 -29.04
C ARG A 60 14.22 -5.20 -30.39
N MET A 61 13.28 -6.14 -30.56
CA MET A 61 13.12 -6.90 -31.81
C MET A 61 12.50 -6.07 -32.93
N ALA A 62 11.60 -5.16 -32.60
CA ALA A 62 10.96 -4.23 -33.55
C ALA A 62 10.99 -2.81 -32.96
N PRO A 63 12.13 -2.10 -33.07
CA PRO A 63 12.31 -0.79 -32.48
C PRO A 63 11.27 0.23 -32.93
N VAL A 64 10.82 1.03 -31.99
CA VAL A 64 9.93 2.17 -32.20
C VAL A 64 10.43 3.34 -31.37
N ASP A 65 10.20 4.55 -31.82
CA ASP A 65 10.41 5.77 -31.05
C ASP A 65 9.44 6.84 -31.54
N GLY A 66 9.31 7.94 -30.82
CA GLY A 66 8.41 9.03 -31.15
C GLY A 66 8.74 10.30 -30.40
N GLU A 67 8.01 11.36 -30.71
CA GLU A 67 8.17 12.67 -30.05
C GLU A 67 7.42 12.75 -28.73
N TYR A 68 6.32 11.98 -28.61
CA TYR A 68 5.53 11.84 -27.38
C TYR A 68 4.85 10.47 -27.36
N GLY A 69 4.40 10.05 -26.20
CA GLY A 69 3.80 8.74 -26.08
C GLY A 69 3.19 8.45 -24.70
N ILE A 70 2.49 7.33 -24.64
CA ILE A 70 1.90 6.76 -23.42
C ILE A 70 2.27 5.30 -23.27
N GLY A 71 2.36 4.85 -22.04
CA GLY A 71 2.67 3.47 -21.71
C GLY A 71 1.88 2.97 -20.51
N HIS A 72 1.78 1.66 -20.39
CA HIS A 72 0.96 1.01 -19.39
C HIS A 72 1.55 -0.32 -18.93
N THR A 73 1.45 -0.60 -17.62
CA THR A 73 1.56 -1.94 -17.05
C THR A 73 0.22 -2.35 -16.47
N ARG A 74 -0.28 -3.53 -16.85
CA ARG A 74 -1.65 -3.95 -16.58
C ARG A 74 -1.70 -4.98 -15.45
N TRP A 75 -2.69 -4.80 -14.58
CA TRP A 75 -3.27 -5.80 -13.71
C TRP A 75 -4.67 -6.12 -14.25
N ALA A 76 -4.87 -7.34 -14.73
CA ALA A 76 -6.10 -7.68 -15.43
C ALA A 76 -7.30 -7.74 -14.49
N THR A 77 -8.32 -6.90 -14.77
CA THR A 77 -9.64 -6.93 -14.13
C THR A 77 -10.70 -7.49 -15.10
N HIS A 78 -10.64 -7.09 -16.37
CA HIS A 78 -11.52 -7.54 -17.45
C HIS A 78 -10.70 -8.06 -18.63
N GLY A 79 -11.03 -9.26 -19.13
CA GLY A 79 -10.30 -9.93 -20.20
C GLY A 79 -8.97 -10.56 -19.74
N ARG A 80 -8.59 -11.64 -20.39
CA ARG A 80 -7.36 -12.43 -20.04
C ARG A 80 -6.09 -11.60 -20.23
N PRO A 81 -4.99 -11.92 -19.56
CA PRO A 81 -3.71 -11.24 -19.74
C PRO A 81 -3.00 -11.70 -21.03
N THR A 82 -3.59 -11.36 -22.18
CA THR A 82 -3.05 -11.61 -23.52
C THR A 82 -2.46 -10.33 -24.11
N GLU A 83 -1.66 -10.44 -25.16
CA GLU A 83 -1.14 -9.29 -25.90
C GLU A 83 -2.26 -8.43 -26.48
N GLU A 84 -3.34 -9.04 -26.95
CA GLU A 84 -4.51 -8.38 -27.54
C GLU A 84 -5.25 -7.52 -26.51
N ASN A 85 -5.39 -8.01 -25.28
CA ASN A 85 -6.01 -7.30 -24.17
C ASN A 85 -5.03 -6.36 -23.41
N ALA A 86 -3.75 -6.30 -23.80
CA ALA A 86 -2.81 -5.36 -23.24
C ALA A 86 -3.06 -3.94 -23.72
N HIS A 87 -2.94 -2.96 -22.82
CA HIS A 87 -2.97 -1.55 -23.18
C HIS A 87 -1.67 -1.15 -23.91
N PRO A 88 -1.71 -0.07 -24.74
CA PRO A 88 -2.81 0.85 -25.07
C PRO A 88 -3.86 0.26 -26.00
N HIS A 89 -5.10 0.76 -25.91
CA HIS A 89 -6.22 0.46 -26.84
C HIS A 89 -6.48 1.60 -27.80
N THR A 90 -7.00 1.28 -28.98
CA THR A 90 -7.32 2.28 -30.03
C THR A 90 -8.80 2.31 -30.34
N GLY A 91 -9.27 3.43 -30.85
CA GLY A 91 -10.54 3.51 -31.53
C GLY A 91 -10.54 2.79 -32.88
N PRO A 92 -11.71 2.62 -33.53
CA PRO A 92 -11.85 1.83 -34.74
C PRO A 92 -11.06 2.37 -35.93
N LYS A 93 -10.86 3.70 -36.05
CA LYS A 93 -10.05 4.34 -37.12
C LYS A 93 -8.56 4.43 -36.75
N ARG A 94 -8.17 4.03 -35.52
CA ARG A 94 -6.82 4.16 -34.97
C ARG A 94 -6.31 5.61 -34.90
N ASP A 95 -7.20 6.58 -34.86
CA ASP A 95 -6.85 7.98 -34.61
C ASP A 95 -6.65 8.24 -33.11
N VAL A 96 -7.51 7.68 -32.26
CA VAL A 96 -7.42 7.76 -30.82
C VAL A 96 -6.69 6.53 -30.25
N VAL A 97 -5.77 6.77 -29.31
CA VAL A 97 -5.12 5.74 -28.51
C VAL A 97 -5.11 6.14 -27.05
N LEU A 98 -5.39 5.19 -26.14
CA LEU A 98 -5.43 5.48 -24.73
C LEU A 98 -4.99 4.31 -23.84
N VAL A 99 -4.65 4.67 -22.62
CA VAL A 99 -4.41 3.77 -21.48
C VAL A 99 -5.36 4.12 -20.34
N HIS A 100 -5.74 3.13 -19.54
CA HIS A 100 -6.75 3.25 -18.52
C HIS A 100 -6.37 2.45 -17.27
N ASN A 101 -6.51 3.08 -16.11
CA ASN A 101 -6.53 2.44 -14.80
C ASN A 101 -7.94 2.58 -14.23
N GLY A 102 -8.56 1.50 -13.81
CA GLY A 102 -9.90 1.55 -13.21
C GLY A 102 -10.83 0.48 -13.76
N ILE A 103 -12.13 0.70 -13.57
CA ILE A 103 -13.21 -0.14 -14.07
C ILE A 103 -14.35 0.78 -14.56
N VAL A 104 -14.80 0.53 -15.78
CA VAL A 104 -16.00 1.16 -16.34
C VAL A 104 -17.19 0.24 -16.08
N GLU A 105 -17.97 0.53 -15.05
CA GLU A 105 -19.06 -0.35 -14.58
C GLU A 105 -20.19 -0.51 -15.61
N ASN A 106 -20.50 0.54 -16.35
CA ASN A 106 -21.54 0.54 -17.39
C ASN A 106 -21.04 0.13 -18.78
N TYR A 107 -19.89 -0.56 -18.88
CA TYR A 107 -19.23 -0.89 -20.14
C TYR A 107 -20.11 -1.75 -21.07
N LEU A 108 -20.93 -2.66 -20.53
CA LEU A 108 -21.81 -3.50 -21.34
C LEU A 108 -22.90 -2.70 -22.06
N ASP A 109 -23.46 -1.69 -21.40
CA ASP A 109 -24.49 -0.84 -21.98
C ASP A 109 -23.91 0.06 -23.06
N LEU A 110 -22.75 0.66 -22.81
CA LEU A 110 -22.00 1.46 -23.78
C LEU A 110 -21.57 0.61 -24.98
N ARG A 111 -21.14 -0.63 -24.76
CA ARG A 111 -20.80 -1.56 -25.84
C ARG A 111 -21.98 -1.83 -26.76
N ARG A 112 -23.16 -2.17 -26.21
CA ARG A 112 -24.38 -2.42 -26.99
C ARG A 112 -24.78 -1.20 -27.80
N GLU A 113 -24.68 0.00 -27.24
CA GLU A 113 -24.96 1.25 -27.94
C GLU A 113 -24.03 1.43 -29.16
N LEU A 114 -22.71 1.30 -28.92
CA LEU A 114 -21.72 1.48 -29.97
C LEU A 114 -21.79 0.37 -31.03
N GLU A 115 -22.07 -0.89 -30.65
CA GLU A 115 -22.33 -1.98 -31.62
C GLU A 115 -23.54 -1.69 -32.50
N ALA A 116 -24.63 -1.11 -31.95
CA ALA A 116 -25.79 -0.69 -32.72
C ALA A 116 -25.45 0.46 -33.70
N GLU A 117 -24.41 1.23 -33.44
CA GLU A 117 -23.88 2.26 -34.35
C GLU A 117 -22.84 1.71 -35.35
N GLY A 118 -22.55 0.41 -35.30
CA GLY A 118 -21.66 -0.26 -36.25
C GLY A 118 -20.20 -0.37 -35.76
N HIS A 119 -19.92 -0.09 -34.51
CA HIS A 119 -18.59 -0.32 -33.94
C HIS A 119 -18.32 -1.82 -33.74
N VAL A 120 -17.11 -2.26 -34.05
CA VAL A 120 -16.65 -3.65 -33.88
C VAL A 120 -15.54 -3.65 -32.81
N PHE A 121 -15.74 -4.43 -31.78
CA PHE A 121 -14.77 -4.60 -30.68
C PHE A 121 -13.95 -5.86 -30.88
N ILE A 122 -12.64 -5.77 -30.65
CA ILE A 122 -11.68 -6.86 -30.84
C ILE A 122 -11.12 -7.40 -29.53
N THR A 123 -11.28 -6.67 -28.43
CA THR A 123 -10.76 -7.07 -27.12
C THR A 123 -11.89 -7.38 -26.12
N GLU A 124 -11.50 -8.04 -25.02
CA GLU A 124 -12.42 -8.36 -23.91
C GLU A 124 -12.41 -7.27 -22.83
N THR A 125 -11.73 -6.12 -23.07
CA THR A 125 -11.53 -5.09 -22.06
C THR A 125 -12.65 -4.04 -22.09
N ASP A 126 -12.96 -3.48 -20.94
CA ASP A 126 -13.80 -2.30 -20.79
C ASP A 126 -13.14 -1.03 -21.38
N THR A 127 -11.82 -1.02 -21.45
CA THR A 127 -11.02 0.12 -21.94
C THR A 127 -11.18 0.39 -23.43
N GLU A 128 -11.34 -0.62 -24.28
CA GLU A 128 -11.55 -0.44 -25.72
C GLU A 128 -12.81 0.40 -26.00
N ILE A 129 -13.84 0.23 -25.16
CA ILE A 129 -15.09 0.99 -25.28
C ILE A 129 -14.82 2.48 -25.06
N VAL A 130 -13.95 2.84 -24.11
CA VAL A 130 -13.55 4.23 -23.88
C VAL A 130 -12.84 4.81 -25.10
N ALA A 131 -11.96 4.04 -25.75
CA ALA A 131 -11.27 4.48 -26.96
C ALA A 131 -12.25 4.75 -28.12
N HIS A 132 -13.22 3.85 -28.32
CA HIS A 132 -14.27 4.02 -29.30
C HIS A 132 -15.16 5.23 -29.00
N LEU A 133 -15.50 5.44 -27.72
CA LEU A 133 -16.35 6.56 -27.31
C LEU A 133 -15.64 7.91 -27.51
N VAL A 134 -14.35 8.01 -27.17
CA VAL A 134 -13.55 9.22 -27.41
C VAL A 134 -13.44 9.50 -28.91
N GLU A 135 -13.14 8.47 -29.73
CA GLU A 135 -13.04 8.65 -31.19
C GLU A 135 -14.36 9.05 -31.83
N LYS A 136 -15.50 8.52 -31.34
CA LYS A 136 -16.86 8.95 -31.75
C LYS A 136 -17.07 10.44 -31.54
N TYR A 137 -16.58 11.00 -30.45
CA TYR A 137 -16.73 12.42 -30.12
C TYR A 137 -15.62 13.31 -30.66
N LEU A 138 -14.56 12.75 -31.27
CA LEU A 138 -13.46 13.51 -31.82
C LEU A 138 -13.86 14.25 -33.09
N ALA A 139 -13.94 15.57 -32.99
CA ALA A 139 -14.26 16.49 -34.07
C ALA A 139 -13.26 17.65 -34.10
N GLY A 140 -11.94 17.32 -34.11
CA GLY A 140 -10.85 18.31 -34.13
C GLY A 140 -10.58 18.96 -32.76
N ASN A 141 -11.04 18.35 -31.67
CA ASN A 141 -10.69 18.77 -30.29
C ASN A 141 -10.72 17.58 -29.34
N LEU A 142 -9.52 17.06 -29.04
CA LEU A 142 -9.36 15.87 -28.20
C LEU A 142 -9.82 16.10 -26.75
N GLU A 143 -9.55 17.28 -26.18
CA GLU A 143 -9.99 17.61 -24.83
C GLU A 143 -11.52 17.57 -24.72
N LEU A 144 -12.22 18.15 -25.70
CA LEU A 144 -13.68 18.14 -25.73
C LEU A 144 -14.22 16.71 -25.93
N ALA A 145 -13.55 15.90 -26.76
CA ALA A 145 -13.92 14.50 -26.97
C ALA A 145 -13.79 13.68 -25.70
N VAL A 146 -12.66 13.80 -24.99
CA VAL A 146 -12.42 13.14 -23.68
C VAL A 146 -13.47 13.62 -22.67
N ARG A 147 -13.72 14.93 -22.58
CA ARG A 147 -14.73 15.50 -21.67
C ARG A 147 -16.13 14.94 -21.92
N ARG A 148 -16.53 14.77 -23.18
CA ARG A 148 -17.81 14.14 -23.53
C ARG A 148 -17.83 12.65 -23.17
N ALA A 149 -16.75 11.95 -23.41
CA ALA A 149 -16.63 10.52 -23.11
C ALA A 149 -16.72 10.26 -21.59
N VAL A 150 -15.94 10.96 -20.78
CA VAL A 150 -15.90 10.72 -19.32
C VAL A 150 -17.23 10.99 -18.61
N LYS A 151 -18.06 11.88 -19.15
CA LYS A 151 -19.43 12.14 -18.66
C LYS A 151 -20.41 10.97 -18.91
N ARG A 152 -20.04 10.02 -19.78
CA ARG A 152 -20.81 8.81 -20.07
C ARG A 152 -20.38 7.61 -19.24
N LEU A 153 -19.20 7.68 -18.62
CA LEU A 153 -18.64 6.58 -17.85
C LEU A 153 -19.21 6.58 -16.43
N ASN A 154 -19.62 5.40 -15.96
CA ASN A 154 -19.88 5.12 -14.56
C ASN A 154 -18.73 4.25 -14.03
N GLY A 155 -18.32 4.46 -12.78
CA GLY A 155 -17.21 3.75 -12.14
C GLY A 155 -15.99 4.64 -11.90
N VAL A 156 -14.84 4.02 -11.77
CA VAL A 156 -13.59 4.72 -11.47
C VAL A 156 -12.61 4.59 -12.62
N PHE A 157 -11.95 5.70 -12.98
CA PHE A 157 -11.01 5.71 -14.09
C PHE A 157 -9.92 6.77 -13.96
N ALA A 158 -8.73 6.42 -14.43
CA ALA A 158 -7.65 7.34 -14.77
C ALA A 158 -7.23 7.06 -16.22
N LEU A 159 -7.29 8.07 -17.05
CA LEU A 159 -7.04 7.97 -18.50
C LEU A 159 -5.82 8.79 -18.88
N ALA A 160 -5.05 8.30 -19.85
CA ALA A 160 -4.14 9.11 -20.65
C ALA A 160 -4.42 8.82 -22.13
N VAL A 161 -4.75 9.85 -22.89
CA VAL A 161 -5.33 9.77 -24.24
C VAL A 161 -4.50 10.63 -25.20
N MET A 162 -4.21 10.09 -26.38
CA MET A 162 -3.61 10.81 -27.52
C MET A 162 -4.48 10.64 -28.75
N ALA A 163 -4.38 11.59 -29.68
CA ALA A 163 -4.96 11.47 -31.02
C ALA A 163 -3.89 11.82 -32.06
N VAL A 164 -3.84 11.03 -33.13
CA VAL A 164 -2.91 11.25 -34.25
C VAL A 164 -3.23 12.56 -34.98
N SER A 165 -4.52 12.87 -35.12
CA SER A 165 -5.01 14.12 -35.73
C SER A 165 -4.72 15.38 -34.92
N GLU A 166 -4.32 15.26 -33.65
CA GLU A 166 -3.93 16.37 -32.78
C GLU A 166 -2.53 16.13 -32.15
N PRO A 167 -1.46 16.25 -32.92
CA PRO A 167 -0.11 15.90 -32.50
C PRO A 167 0.38 16.78 -31.34
N GLY A 168 1.31 16.24 -30.55
CA GLY A 168 1.94 16.95 -29.42
C GLY A 168 0.98 17.24 -28.27
N LYS A 169 0.00 16.37 -28.03
CA LYS A 169 -0.97 16.52 -26.95
C LYS A 169 -1.25 15.19 -26.25
N ILE A 170 -1.21 15.21 -24.92
CA ILE A 170 -1.73 14.13 -24.07
C ILE A 170 -2.85 14.72 -23.20
N VAL A 171 -4.01 14.11 -23.20
CA VAL A 171 -5.13 14.48 -22.34
C VAL A 171 -5.27 13.42 -21.24
N ALA A 172 -5.12 13.84 -19.98
CA ALA A 172 -5.35 12.98 -18.83
C ALA A 172 -6.66 13.36 -18.13
N ALA A 173 -7.42 12.38 -17.66
CA ALA A 173 -8.65 12.58 -16.91
C ALA A 173 -8.68 11.64 -15.71
N ARG A 174 -9.28 12.09 -14.60
CA ARG A 174 -9.33 11.34 -13.35
C ARG A 174 -10.71 11.32 -12.70
N SER A 175 -11.07 10.11 -12.23
CA SER A 175 -12.16 9.85 -11.28
C SER A 175 -11.82 8.58 -10.51
N GLY A 176 -11.25 8.69 -9.29
CA GLY A 176 -10.79 7.59 -8.43
C GLY A 176 -9.28 7.33 -8.53
N PRO A 177 -8.77 6.46 -9.42
CA PRO A 177 -7.35 6.11 -9.46
C PRO A 177 -6.44 7.32 -9.64
N PRO A 178 -5.23 7.35 -9.00
CA PRO A 178 -4.39 8.54 -9.00
C PRO A 178 -3.81 8.86 -10.38
N VAL A 179 -3.70 10.18 -10.65
CA VAL A 179 -2.95 10.76 -11.77
C VAL A 179 -2.11 11.91 -11.26
N VAL A 180 -0.82 11.86 -11.58
CA VAL A 180 0.17 12.89 -11.27
C VAL A 180 0.70 13.49 -12.56
N ILE A 181 0.80 14.81 -12.61
CA ILE A 181 1.39 15.54 -13.73
C ILE A 181 2.74 16.09 -13.28
N GLY A 182 3.82 15.60 -13.87
CA GLY A 182 5.18 16.06 -13.58
C GLY A 182 5.57 17.25 -14.44
N LEU A 183 6.20 18.24 -13.80
CA LEU A 183 6.64 19.49 -14.42
C LEU A 183 8.18 19.48 -14.51
N GLY A 184 8.72 19.21 -15.70
CA GLY A 184 10.15 19.30 -15.99
C GLY A 184 10.51 20.55 -16.77
N GLU A 185 11.80 20.75 -17.04
CA GLU A 185 12.30 21.85 -17.86
C GLU A 185 12.10 21.53 -19.36
N GLY A 186 11.03 22.08 -19.97
CA GLY A 186 10.67 21.81 -21.36
C GLY A 186 10.18 20.39 -21.62
N GLU A 187 9.80 19.70 -20.58
CA GLU A 187 9.23 18.34 -20.66
C GLU A 187 8.15 18.13 -19.59
N TYR A 188 7.14 17.34 -19.92
CA TYR A 188 6.02 17.08 -19.04
C TYR A 188 5.68 15.60 -19.02
N PHE A 189 5.15 15.15 -17.87
CA PHE A 189 4.87 13.75 -17.61
C PHE A 189 3.43 13.57 -17.12
N VAL A 190 2.83 12.45 -17.49
CA VAL A 190 1.61 11.93 -16.88
C VAL A 190 1.96 10.62 -16.22
N ALA A 191 1.65 10.43 -14.96
CA ALA A 191 1.95 9.16 -14.29
C ALA A 191 0.84 8.79 -13.30
N SER A 192 0.67 7.51 -13.06
CA SER A 192 -0.23 7.02 -12.01
C SER A 192 0.40 7.00 -10.62
N ASP A 193 1.73 7.24 -10.51
CA ASP A 193 2.42 7.32 -9.23
C ASP A 193 3.73 8.09 -9.35
N VAL A 194 4.13 8.74 -8.26
CA VAL A 194 5.33 9.57 -8.14
C VAL A 194 6.63 8.85 -8.54
N PRO A 195 6.90 7.59 -8.12
CA PRO A 195 8.14 6.89 -8.44
C PRO A 195 8.44 6.80 -9.94
N ALA A 196 7.40 6.76 -10.79
CA ALA A 196 7.56 6.66 -12.24
C ALA A 196 8.37 7.81 -12.85
N ILE A 197 8.23 9.01 -12.30
CA ILE A 197 8.74 10.25 -12.88
C ILE A 197 9.70 11.01 -11.95
N LEU A 198 9.90 10.51 -10.72
CA LEU A 198 10.74 11.15 -9.70
C LEU A 198 12.20 11.34 -10.14
N GLY A 199 12.72 10.49 -11.03
CA GLY A 199 14.05 10.62 -11.62
C GLY A 199 14.19 11.76 -12.64
N HIS A 200 13.06 12.33 -13.09
CA HIS A 200 13.01 13.40 -14.09
C HIS A 200 12.61 14.75 -13.51
N THR A 201 11.66 14.77 -12.58
CA THR A 201 11.21 15.98 -11.91
C THR A 201 10.70 15.68 -10.50
N ARG A 202 10.81 16.67 -9.61
CA ARG A 202 10.28 16.65 -8.25
C ARG A 202 9.04 17.52 -8.09
N ASP A 203 8.74 18.38 -9.06
CA ASP A 203 7.60 19.30 -9.02
C ASP A 203 6.40 18.67 -9.75
N MET A 204 5.30 18.52 -9.04
CA MET A 204 4.16 17.75 -9.52
C MET A 204 2.82 18.37 -9.14
N PHE A 205 1.82 18.19 -10.01
CA PHE A 205 0.42 18.34 -9.64
C PHE A 205 -0.20 16.98 -9.37
N PHE A 206 -1.02 16.88 -8.33
CA PHE A 206 -1.93 15.75 -8.14
C PHE A 206 -3.31 16.17 -8.64
N LEU A 207 -3.87 15.42 -9.59
CA LEU A 207 -5.23 15.67 -10.05
C LEU A 207 -6.24 15.25 -8.98
N ASP A 208 -7.34 15.99 -8.86
CA ASP A 208 -8.50 15.60 -8.07
C ASP A 208 -9.55 14.87 -8.94
N ASP A 209 -10.53 14.25 -8.30
CA ASP A 209 -11.65 13.64 -9.03
C ASP A 209 -12.41 14.71 -9.81
N GLY A 210 -12.66 14.44 -11.09
CA GLY A 210 -13.29 15.39 -12.00
C GLY A 210 -12.33 16.29 -12.76
N ASP A 211 -11.00 16.16 -12.55
CA ASP A 211 -10.00 16.95 -13.28
C ASP A 211 -9.68 16.37 -14.67
N ILE A 212 -9.43 17.28 -15.61
CA ILE A 212 -8.81 17.02 -16.91
C ILE A 212 -7.54 17.86 -17.04
N ALA A 213 -6.42 17.21 -17.36
CA ALA A 213 -5.16 17.86 -17.68
C ALA A 213 -4.89 17.73 -19.19
N VAL A 214 -4.64 18.83 -19.84
CA VAL A 214 -4.13 18.89 -21.22
C VAL A 214 -2.65 19.21 -21.16
N VAL A 215 -1.84 18.23 -21.53
CA VAL A 215 -0.36 18.31 -21.49
C VAL A 215 0.16 18.51 -22.91
N THR A 216 0.92 19.57 -23.11
CA THR A 216 1.54 19.92 -24.40
C THR A 216 3.01 20.31 -24.18
N PRO A 217 3.85 20.42 -25.23
CA PRO A 217 5.23 20.92 -25.09
C PRO A 217 5.32 22.31 -24.47
N ASN A 218 4.25 23.09 -24.52
CA ASN A 218 4.20 24.48 -24.06
C ASN A 218 3.67 24.64 -22.62
N GLY A 219 3.22 23.55 -21.99
CA GLY A 219 2.70 23.57 -20.64
C GLY A 219 1.50 22.67 -20.40
N VAL A 220 0.93 22.81 -19.21
CA VAL A 220 -0.22 22.05 -18.74
C VAL A 220 -1.38 22.98 -18.45
N MET A 221 -2.55 22.65 -18.98
CA MET A 221 -3.82 23.31 -18.70
C MET A 221 -4.73 22.35 -17.94
N LEU A 222 -5.35 22.84 -16.86
CA LEU A 222 -6.24 22.06 -16.00
C LEU A 222 -7.67 22.63 -16.09
N THR A 223 -8.62 21.73 -16.29
CA THR A 223 -10.07 22.04 -16.23
C THR A 223 -10.78 20.95 -15.44
N ASP A 224 -12.00 21.21 -15.02
CA ASP A 224 -12.90 20.14 -14.56
C ASP A 224 -13.64 19.48 -15.74
N PHE A 225 -14.50 18.49 -15.44
CA PHE A 225 -15.33 17.79 -16.44
C PHE A 225 -16.37 18.72 -17.12
N ASP A 226 -16.64 19.89 -16.56
CA ASP A 226 -17.50 20.90 -17.17
C ASP A 226 -16.73 21.91 -18.02
N GLY A 227 -15.39 21.83 -17.99
CA GLY A 227 -14.50 22.71 -18.75
C GLY A 227 -14.16 24.00 -18.02
N VAL A 228 -14.48 24.10 -16.74
CA VAL A 228 -14.10 25.25 -15.93
C VAL A 228 -12.63 25.13 -15.55
N PRO A 229 -11.79 26.17 -15.76
CA PRO A 229 -10.40 26.11 -15.36
C PRO A 229 -10.24 25.91 -13.85
N VAL A 230 -9.40 24.95 -13.48
CA VAL A 230 -9.04 24.67 -12.09
C VAL A 230 -7.56 24.93 -11.83
N LYS A 231 -7.22 25.20 -10.58
CA LYS A 231 -5.82 25.36 -10.14
C LYS A 231 -5.49 24.26 -9.14
N ARG A 232 -4.31 23.66 -9.32
CA ARG A 232 -3.75 22.69 -8.37
C ARG A 232 -2.41 23.23 -7.86
N GLN A 233 -2.13 22.94 -6.59
CA GLN A 233 -0.87 23.36 -6.00
C GLN A 233 0.26 22.46 -6.51
N VAL A 234 1.39 23.07 -6.90
CA VAL A 234 2.61 22.32 -7.17
C VAL A 234 3.17 21.79 -5.86
N THR A 235 3.36 20.49 -5.80
CA THR A 235 3.97 19.79 -4.66
C THR A 235 5.40 19.42 -5.02
N HIS A 236 6.36 19.86 -4.22
CA HIS A 236 7.76 19.45 -4.36
C HIS A 236 8.00 18.16 -3.57
N ILE A 237 8.38 17.10 -4.26
CA ILE A 237 8.61 15.77 -3.65
C ILE A 237 10.03 15.71 -3.08
N LEU A 238 10.13 15.54 -1.77
CA LEU A 238 11.39 15.50 -1.04
C LEU A 238 12.07 14.12 -1.03
N TRP A 239 11.43 13.09 -1.59
CA TRP A 239 12.00 11.73 -1.61
C TRP A 239 13.28 11.70 -2.44
N ASP A 240 14.26 10.95 -1.94
CA ASP A 240 15.46 10.64 -2.70
C ASP A 240 15.14 9.51 -3.70
N PRO A 241 15.35 9.71 -5.03
CA PRO A 241 15.15 8.67 -6.03
C PRO A 241 15.95 7.40 -5.75
N ILE A 242 17.14 7.52 -5.13
CA ILE A 242 18.01 6.39 -4.76
C ILE A 242 17.29 5.45 -3.76
N LEU A 243 16.38 5.97 -2.93
CA LEU A 243 15.61 5.16 -2.00
C LEU A 243 14.64 4.19 -2.70
N ALA A 244 14.27 4.45 -3.93
CA ALA A 244 13.45 3.57 -4.75
C ALA A 244 14.27 2.48 -5.48
N GLU A 245 15.58 2.38 -5.25
CA GLU A 245 16.46 1.37 -5.83
C GLU A 245 16.75 0.24 -4.81
N LYS A 246 17.17 -0.95 -5.28
CA LYS A 246 17.46 -2.10 -4.40
C LYS A 246 18.66 -1.90 -3.48
N GLY A 247 19.56 -0.96 -3.77
CA GLY A 247 20.68 -0.60 -2.88
C GLY A 247 21.59 -1.76 -2.51
N GLY A 248 21.82 -2.72 -3.41
CA GLY A 248 22.66 -3.91 -3.17
C GLY A 248 21.91 -5.11 -2.55
N TYR A 249 20.66 -4.97 -2.15
CA TYR A 249 19.85 -6.09 -1.70
C TYR A 249 19.32 -6.92 -2.87
N LYS A 250 19.16 -8.22 -2.64
CA LYS A 250 18.64 -9.14 -3.66
C LYS A 250 17.19 -8.80 -4.06
N HIS A 251 16.37 -8.39 -3.07
CA HIS A 251 14.95 -8.10 -3.23
C HIS A 251 14.58 -6.78 -2.54
N PHE A 252 13.55 -6.08 -3.04
CA PHE A 252 13.00 -4.89 -2.38
C PHE A 252 12.47 -5.22 -0.99
N MET A 253 11.71 -6.31 -0.85
CA MET A 253 11.20 -6.72 0.46
C MET A 253 12.31 -6.87 1.50
N LEU A 254 13.45 -7.49 1.14
CA LEU A 254 14.57 -7.63 2.07
C LEU A 254 15.13 -6.26 2.47
N LYS A 255 15.36 -5.37 1.49
CA LYS A 255 15.80 -4.00 1.75
C LYS A 255 14.86 -3.30 2.72
N GLU A 256 13.55 -3.37 2.45
CA GLU A 256 12.51 -2.70 3.25
C GLU A 256 12.41 -3.26 4.67
N ILE A 257 12.66 -4.56 4.87
CA ILE A 257 12.82 -5.15 6.20
C ILE A 257 14.01 -4.52 6.94
N TYR A 258 15.16 -4.34 6.27
CA TYR A 258 16.34 -3.71 6.86
C TYR A 258 16.23 -2.19 7.01
N GLU A 259 15.31 -1.55 6.32
CA GLU A 259 15.03 -0.11 6.47
C GLU A 259 14.13 0.23 7.68
N GLN A 260 13.55 -0.75 8.37
CA GLN A 260 12.64 -0.52 9.49
C GLN A 260 13.22 0.36 10.60
N PRO A 261 14.49 0.20 11.02
CA PRO A 261 15.08 1.09 12.03
C PRO A 261 15.04 2.57 11.63
N ARG A 262 15.35 2.85 10.35
CA ARG A 262 15.26 4.19 9.79
C ARG A 262 13.82 4.67 9.71
N ALA A 263 12.90 3.83 9.21
CA ALA A 263 11.50 4.17 9.06
C ALA A 263 10.84 4.55 10.40
N VAL A 264 11.20 3.84 11.49
CA VAL A 264 10.77 4.20 12.85
C VAL A 264 11.36 5.55 13.28
N ARG A 265 12.64 5.82 13.05
CA ARG A 265 13.25 7.13 13.36
C ARG A 265 12.55 8.26 12.62
N ASP A 266 12.33 8.08 11.32
CA ASP A 266 11.70 9.09 10.46
C ASP A 266 10.24 9.35 10.88
N THR A 267 9.50 8.30 11.32
CA THR A 267 8.16 8.43 11.90
C THR A 267 8.16 9.24 13.20
N LEU A 268 9.22 9.19 13.99
CA LEU A 268 9.32 9.88 15.28
C LEU A 268 9.86 11.31 15.17
N LEU A 269 10.47 11.65 14.05
CA LEU A 269 11.21 12.90 13.88
C LEU A 269 10.30 14.13 14.07
N GLY A 270 10.69 15.01 15.01
CA GLY A 270 9.95 16.23 15.33
C GLY A 270 8.71 16.03 16.22
N ARG A 271 8.35 14.79 16.57
CA ARG A 271 7.09 14.48 17.29
C ARG A 271 7.26 14.17 18.77
N ILE A 272 8.47 13.95 19.23
CA ILE A 272 8.73 13.55 20.63
C ILE A 272 9.85 14.39 21.24
N SER A 273 9.72 14.73 22.52
CA SER A 273 10.78 15.32 23.34
C SER A 273 11.30 14.28 24.32
N GLN A 274 12.58 13.93 24.23
CA GLN A 274 13.20 13.02 25.19
C GLN A 274 13.31 13.62 26.59
N GLU A 275 13.47 14.93 26.68
CA GLU A 275 13.62 15.64 27.95
C GLU A 275 12.32 15.65 28.77
N SER A 276 11.21 16.02 28.10
CA SER A 276 9.91 16.17 28.77
C SER A 276 8.98 14.97 28.65
N GLY A 277 9.29 14.01 27.78
CA GLY A 277 8.39 12.90 27.43
C GLY A 277 7.15 13.33 26.66
N LYS A 278 7.07 14.60 26.24
CA LYS A 278 5.90 15.14 25.51
C LYS A 278 5.90 14.68 24.08
N VAL A 279 4.68 14.48 23.57
CA VAL A 279 4.39 14.20 22.16
C VAL A 279 3.75 15.43 21.54
N PHE A 280 4.21 15.78 20.34
CA PHE A 280 3.72 16.90 19.54
C PHE A 280 3.19 16.36 18.21
N LEU A 281 1.95 16.72 17.88
CA LEU A 281 1.30 16.36 16.59
C LEU A 281 0.68 17.63 15.99
N ASP A 282 1.49 18.70 15.95
CA ASP A 282 1.06 20.04 15.50
C ASP A 282 0.71 20.07 14.00
N GLU A 283 1.19 19.07 13.23
CA GLU A 283 0.82 18.89 11.83
C GLU A 283 -0.62 18.40 11.61
N ILE A 284 -1.28 17.89 12.66
CA ILE A 284 -2.65 17.40 12.56
C ILE A 284 -3.62 18.58 12.72
N ALA A 285 -4.47 18.82 11.72
CA ALA A 285 -5.43 19.92 11.72
C ALA A 285 -6.62 19.73 12.67
N ILE A 286 -6.66 18.66 13.47
CA ILE A 286 -7.64 18.45 14.54
C ILE A 286 -7.09 19.06 15.83
N SER A 287 -7.82 19.97 16.45
CA SER A 287 -7.36 20.66 17.65
C SER A 287 -7.29 19.75 18.89
N PRO A 288 -6.43 20.07 19.89
CA PRO A 288 -6.38 19.34 21.16
C PRO A 288 -7.73 19.25 21.88
N ASP A 289 -8.56 20.29 21.76
CA ASP A 289 -9.89 20.30 22.41
C ASP A 289 -10.87 19.37 21.69
N GLU A 290 -10.79 19.24 20.38
CA GLU A 290 -11.57 18.24 19.65
C GLU A 290 -11.12 16.82 20.04
N PHE A 291 -9.83 16.54 20.12
CA PHE A 291 -9.32 15.24 20.58
C PHE A 291 -9.82 14.86 21.98
N ARG A 292 -9.97 15.82 22.90
CA ARG A 292 -10.51 15.57 24.25
C ARG A 292 -11.99 15.19 24.25
N ARG A 293 -12.76 15.65 23.25
CA ARG A 293 -14.22 15.42 23.16
C ARG A 293 -14.59 14.04 22.67
N PHE A 294 -13.75 13.41 21.84
CA PHE A 294 -14.08 12.09 21.28
C PHE A 294 -14.30 11.07 22.39
N ARG A 295 -15.46 10.42 22.35
CA ARG A 295 -15.87 9.39 23.31
C ARG A 295 -15.47 7.99 22.86
N GLN A 296 -15.33 7.79 21.57
CA GLN A 296 -14.93 6.53 20.94
C GLN A 296 -14.07 6.78 19.71
N ILE A 297 -13.29 5.76 19.37
CA ILE A 297 -12.45 5.77 18.18
C ILE A 297 -12.84 4.56 17.32
N ARG A 298 -12.98 4.79 16.01
CA ARG A 298 -13.10 3.74 15.00
C ARG A 298 -11.83 3.73 14.19
N ILE A 299 -11.17 2.57 14.06
CA ILE A 299 -10.02 2.39 13.16
C ILE A 299 -10.50 1.56 11.98
N VAL A 300 -10.33 2.07 10.77
CA VAL A 300 -10.80 1.41 9.56
C VAL A 300 -9.65 1.25 8.59
N ALA A 301 -9.41 0.03 8.14
CA ALA A 301 -8.30 -0.30 7.26
C ALA A 301 -8.51 -1.64 6.54
N CYS A 302 -7.57 -2.02 5.66
CA CYS A 302 -7.55 -3.30 4.96
C CYS A 302 -6.20 -4.00 5.16
N GLY A 303 -6.21 -5.34 5.20
CA GLY A 303 -5.02 -6.19 5.23
C GLY A 303 -4.04 -5.84 6.36
N THR A 304 -2.77 -5.66 6.02
CA THR A 304 -1.70 -5.30 6.96
C THR A 304 -2.02 -4.07 7.80
N SER A 305 -2.63 -3.03 7.22
CA SER A 305 -3.02 -1.82 7.95
C SER A 305 -4.14 -2.08 8.95
N TRP A 306 -5.03 -3.05 8.70
CA TRP A 306 -6.03 -3.48 9.67
C TRP A 306 -5.38 -4.16 10.89
N HIS A 307 -4.34 -5.01 10.68
CA HIS A 307 -3.57 -5.59 11.78
C HIS A 307 -2.83 -4.52 12.60
N ALA A 308 -2.30 -3.48 11.94
CA ALA A 308 -1.74 -2.32 12.66
C ALA A 308 -2.80 -1.63 13.50
N GLY A 309 -4.01 -1.45 12.96
CA GLY A 309 -5.17 -0.91 13.68
C GLY A 309 -5.53 -1.71 14.92
N LEU A 310 -5.50 -3.05 14.83
CA LEU A 310 -5.73 -3.92 16.00
C LEU A 310 -4.67 -3.72 17.09
N ALA A 311 -3.38 -3.60 16.73
CA ALA A 311 -2.33 -3.27 17.70
C ALA A 311 -2.56 -1.86 18.30
N GLY A 312 -2.91 -0.89 17.47
CA GLY A 312 -3.26 0.47 17.88
C GLY A 312 -4.44 0.54 18.85
N LYS A 313 -5.44 -0.34 18.69
CA LYS A 313 -6.53 -0.50 19.66
C LYS A 313 -6.00 -0.74 21.07
N PHE A 314 -5.15 -1.75 21.26
CA PHE A 314 -4.56 -2.05 22.57
C PHE A 314 -3.76 -0.86 23.12
N MET A 315 -3.02 -0.16 22.25
CA MET A 315 -2.23 1.01 22.65
C MET A 315 -3.12 2.16 23.13
N ILE A 316 -4.13 2.54 22.36
CA ILE A 316 -5.03 3.65 22.66
C ILE A 316 -5.86 3.34 23.91
N GLU A 317 -6.44 2.15 23.99
CA GLU A 317 -7.24 1.74 25.15
C GLU A 317 -6.40 1.69 26.45
N LYS A 318 -5.14 1.25 26.37
CA LYS A 318 -4.23 1.21 27.52
C LYS A 318 -3.79 2.61 27.97
N LEU A 319 -3.39 3.48 27.04
CA LEU A 319 -2.78 4.78 27.36
C LEU A 319 -3.80 5.91 27.49
N ALA A 320 -4.80 5.98 26.62
CA ALA A 320 -5.77 7.07 26.56
C ALA A 320 -7.12 6.74 27.20
N ARG A 321 -7.40 5.47 27.52
CA ARG A 321 -8.66 5.00 28.13
C ARG A 321 -9.91 5.39 27.34
N VAL A 322 -9.79 5.35 26.00
CA VAL A 322 -10.88 5.57 25.05
C VAL A 322 -11.22 4.25 24.38
N PRO A 323 -12.50 3.85 24.32
CA PRO A 323 -12.93 2.64 23.61
C PRO A 323 -12.57 2.72 22.12
N VAL A 324 -12.02 1.64 21.59
CA VAL A 324 -11.63 1.52 20.18
C VAL A 324 -12.26 0.29 19.55
N GLU A 325 -12.88 0.46 18.40
CA GLU A 325 -13.25 -0.65 17.53
C GLU A 325 -12.48 -0.58 16.23
N VAL A 326 -12.16 -1.75 15.67
CA VAL A 326 -11.38 -1.87 14.43
C VAL A 326 -12.20 -2.65 13.41
N ASP A 327 -12.36 -2.06 12.24
CA ASP A 327 -13.19 -2.60 11.16
C ASP A 327 -12.39 -2.78 9.87
N TYR A 328 -12.84 -3.71 9.03
CA TYR A 328 -12.41 -3.77 7.63
C TYR A 328 -13.08 -2.66 6.83
N GLY A 329 -12.33 -2.00 5.93
CA GLY A 329 -12.87 -0.94 5.07
C GLY A 329 -14.06 -1.41 4.24
N SER A 330 -13.97 -2.61 3.65
CA SER A 330 -15.05 -3.24 2.90
C SER A 330 -16.33 -3.40 3.72
N GLU A 331 -16.22 -3.91 4.96
CA GLU A 331 -17.38 -4.16 5.81
C GLU A 331 -17.97 -2.88 6.37
N PHE A 332 -17.12 -1.93 6.79
CA PHE A 332 -17.54 -0.67 7.38
C PHE A 332 -18.45 0.13 6.44
N ARG A 333 -18.12 0.19 5.14
CA ARG A 333 -18.87 0.98 4.15
C ARG A 333 -20.28 0.45 3.86
N TYR A 334 -20.54 -0.85 4.07
CA TYR A 334 -21.82 -1.47 3.70
C TYR A 334 -22.73 -1.78 4.90
N ARG A 335 -22.20 -1.83 6.12
CA ARG A 335 -22.98 -2.24 7.30
C ARG A 335 -23.74 -1.12 7.99
N ASP A 336 -23.81 0.10 7.44
CA ASP A 336 -24.40 1.28 8.07
C ASP A 336 -23.82 1.56 9.47
N PRO A 337 -22.52 1.93 9.58
CA PRO A 337 -21.80 2.01 10.84
C PRO A 337 -22.38 3.09 11.77
N ILE A 338 -22.35 2.80 13.08
CA ILE A 338 -22.79 3.74 14.12
C ILE A 338 -21.60 4.63 14.47
N VAL A 339 -21.55 5.81 13.88
CA VAL A 339 -20.58 6.87 14.15
C VAL A 339 -21.28 8.23 14.13
N ASP A 340 -20.73 9.20 14.85
CA ASP A 340 -21.29 10.54 15.04
C ASP A 340 -20.17 11.58 15.26
N SER A 341 -20.53 12.80 15.63
CA SER A 341 -19.60 13.90 15.91
C SER A 341 -18.72 13.68 17.15
N ASP A 342 -19.08 12.76 18.05
CA ASP A 342 -18.29 12.38 19.22
C ASP A 342 -17.32 11.20 18.91
N THR A 343 -17.32 10.74 17.67
CA THR A 343 -16.48 9.65 17.16
C THR A 343 -15.32 10.20 16.35
N LEU A 344 -14.08 9.72 16.59
CA LEU A 344 -12.95 9.89 15.69
C LEU A 344 -12.79 8.62 14.84
N THR A 345 -12.90 8.75 13.53
CA THR A 345 -12.59 7.65 12.61
C THR A 345 -11.17 7.78 12.09
N ILE A 346 -10.31 6.83 12.44
CA ILE A 346 -8.93 6.74 11.97
C ILE A 346 -8.89 5.81 10.77
N VAL A 347 -8.45 6.29 9.61
CA VAL A 347 -8.24 5.49 8.42
C VAL A 347 -6.75 5.25 8.19
N ILE A 348 -6.36 4.01 7.94
CA ILE A 348 -4.95 3.64 7.79
C ILE A 348 -4.74 3.02 6.41
N SER A 349 -3.79 3.56 5.65
CA SER A 349 -3.37 3.00 4.36
C SER A 349 -1.93 3.40 4.04
N GLN A 350 -1.13 2.46 3.55
CA GLN A 350 0.24 2.77 3.11
C GLN A 350 0.21 3.70 1.89
N SER A 351 -0.58 3.39 0.86
CA SER A 351 -0.67 4.17 -0.38
C SER A 351 -1.61 5.37 -0.27
N GLY A 352 -2.59 5.30 0.64
CA GLY A 352 -3.67 6.28 0.71
C GLY A 352 -4.66 6.24 -0.45
N GLU A 353 -4.60 5.18 -1.27
CA GLU A 353 -5.42 5.02 -2.47
C GLU A 353 -6.24 3.71 -2.46
N THR A 354 -6.39 3.07 -1.29
CA THR A 354 -7.18 1.84 -1.15
C THR A 354 -8.67 2.17 -1.25
N ALA A 355 -9.35 1.62 -2.25
CA ALA A 355 -10.75 1.94 -2.58
C ALA A 355 -11.69 1.81 -1.38
N ASP A 356 -11.67 0.66 -0.70
CA ASP A 356 -12.53 0.41 0.47
C ASP A 356 -12.23 1.35 1.64
N THR A 357 -10.96 1.69 1.87
CA THR A 357 -10.58 2.62 2.93
C THR A 357 -11.06 4.04 2.64
N ILE A 358 -10.96 4.49 1.38
CA ILE A 358 -11.48 5.79 0.93
C ILE A 358 -13.00 5.84 1.09
N ALA A 359 -13.70 4.80 0.61
CA ALA A 359 -15.14 4.73 0.72
C ALA A 359 -15.62 4.71 2.18
N ALA A 360 -14.95 3.97 3.05
CA ALA A 360 -15.23 3.96 4.49
C ALA A 360 -14.98 5.33 5.15
N GLN A 361 -13.95 6.06 4.74
CA GLN A 361 -13.69 7.43 5.19
C GLN A 361 -14.84 8.36 4.81
N ARG A 362 -15.29 8.29 3.56
CA ARG A 362 -16.42 9.09 3.04
C ARG A 362 -17.71 8.79 3.80
N GLU A 363 -18.00 7.50 4.04
CA GLU A 363 -19.14 7.06 4.84
C GLU A 363 -19.11 7.63 6.26
N ALA A 364 -17.94 7.57 6.93
CA ALA A 364 -17.78 8.13 8.27
C ALA A 364 -18.02 9.66 8.28
N LYS A 365 -17.50 10.39 7.29
CA LYS A 365 -17.70 11.85 7.16
C LYS A 365 -19.15 12.21 6.90
N GLN A 366 -19.85 11.47 6.04
CA GLN A 366 -21.28 11.70 5.78
C GLN A 366 -22.13 11.55 7.03
N LYS A 367 -21.72 10.67 7.97
CA LYS A 367 -22.37 10.47 9.28
C LYS A 367 -21.90 11.47 10.35
N GLY A 368 -21.04 12.42 10.01
CA GLY A 368 -20.59 13.50 10.90
C GLY A 368 -19.37 13.16 11.76
N SER A 369 -18.74 11.98 11.58
CA SER A 369 -17.49 11.65 12.28
C SER A 369 -16.32 12.47 11.72
N LYS A 370 -15.45 12.97 12.58
CA LYS A 370 -14.15 13.51 12.19
C LYS A 370 -13.22 12.38 11.74
N THR A 371 -12.39 12.64 10.74
CA THR A 371 -11.50 11.64 10.16
C THR A 371 -10.03 12.02 10.32
N LEU A 372 -9.20 11.05 10.75
CA LEU A 372 -7.75 11.16 10.84
C LEU A 372 -7.13 10.11 9.92
N ALA A 373 -6.34 10.52 8.94
CA ALA A 373 -5.60 9.60 8.07
C ALA A 373 -4.20 9.29 8.64
N ILE A 374 -3.84 8.01 8.74
CA ILE A 374 -2.45 7.57 8.95
C ILE A 374 -1.97 6.99 7.62
N CYS A 375 -1.02 7.67 6.97
CA CYS A 375 -0.61 7.37 5.61
C CYS A 375 0.89 7.58 5.39
N ASN A 376 1.46 6.89 4.40
CA ASN A 376 2.85 7.08 4.01
C ASN A 376 3.02 8.03 2.80
N VAL A 377 2.02 8.09 1.93
CA VAL A 377 2.09 8.87 0.69
C VAL A 377 1.45 10.24 0.87
N ILE A 378 2.27 11.28 0.69
CA ILE A 378 1.84 12.68 0.76
C ILE A 378 0.91 12.98 -0.44
N GLY A 379 -0.19 13.71 -0.17
CA GLY A 379 -1.14 14.13 -1.21
C GLY A 379 -2.00 13.00 -1.79
N SER A 380 -2.01 11.83 -1.15
CA SER A 380 -2.91 10.73 -1.50
C SER A 380 -4.37 11.06 -1.16
N MET A 381 -5.32 10.30 -1.72
CA MET A 381 -6.74 10.56 -1.58
C MET A 381 -7.19 10.64 -0.11
N ILE A 382 -6.84 9.64 0.71
CA ILE A 382 -7.26 9.66 2.12
C ILE A 382 -6.70 10.87 2.87
N THR A 383 -5.49 11.36 2.52
CA THR A 383 -4.87 12.51 3.18
C THR A 383 -5.53 13.83 2.79
N ARG A 384 -5.98 13.95 1.53
CA ARG A 384 -6.68 15.14 1.05
C ARG A 384 -8.11 15.25 1.58
N GLU A 385 -8.77 14.12 1.81
CA GLU A 385 -10.14 14.09 2.30
C GLU A 385 -10.25 14.05 3.82
N ALA A 386 -9.18 13.72 4.55
CA ALA A 386 -9.18 13.67 6.01
C ALA A 386 -9.26 15.08 6.65
N ASP A 387 -9.85 15.15 7.84
CA ASP A 387 -9.84 16.36 8.68
C ASP A 387 -8.47 16.58 9.35
N GLY A 388 -7.66 15.52 9.46
CA GLY A 388 -6.29 15.56 9.94
C GLY A 388 -5.47 14.42 9.33
N THR A 389 -4.15 14.61 9.25
CA THR A 389 -3.24 13.60 8.68
C THR A 389 -2.02 13.41 9.56
N LEU A 390 -1.65 12.15 9.79
CA LEU A 390 -0.42 11.72 10.44
C LEU A 390 0.39 10.91 9.44
N LEU A 391 1.45 11.50 8.89
CA LEU A 391 2.32 10.83 7.92
C LEU A 391 3.33 9.93 8.62
N THR A 392 3.56 8.74 8.07
CA THR A 392 4.52 7.77 8.63
C THR A 392 5.97 8.01 8.20
N HIS A 393 6.19 8.73 7.10
CA HIS A 393 7.53 9.04 6.57
C HIS A 393 8.44 7.81 6.36
N ALA A 394 7.86 6.62 6.11
CA ALA A 394 8.64 5.38 5.90
C ALA A 394 9.44 5.36 4.59
N GLY A 395 9.29 6.39 3.74
CA GLY A 395 9.84 6.39 2.39
C GLY A 395 9.09 5.44 1.44
N PRO A 396 9.53 5.31 0.19
CA PRO A 396 8.87 4.45 -0.78
C PRO A 396 8.97 2.98 -0.37
N GLU A 397 7.87 2.24 -0.45
CA GLU A 397 7.78 0.79 -0.25
C GLU A 397 7.29 0.14 -1.54
N ILE A 398 8.17 -0.63 -2.18
CA ILE A 398 7.99 -1.18 -3.53
C ILE A 398 7.53 -2.64 -3.48
N GLY A 399 8.07 -3.45 -2.56
CA GLY A 399 7.63 -4.83 -2.36
C GLY A 399 6.12 -4.90 -2.14
N VAL A 400 5.43 -5.82 -2.82
CA VAL A 400 3.96 -5.92 -2.74
C VAL A 400 3.51 -6.21 -1.31
N ALA A 401 4.15 -7.18 -0.65
CA ALA A 401 3.90 -7.46 0.77
C ALA A 401 4.48 -6.33 1.64
N SER A 402 3.64 -5.68 2.43
CA SER A 402 4.05 -4.55 3.30
C SER A 402 4.96 -5.02 4.44
N THR A 403 5.99 -4.25 4.74
CA THR A 403 6.96 -4.51 5.82
C THR A 403 7.21 -3.27 6.68
N LYS A 404 8.09 -2.36 6.25
CA LYS A 404 8.42 -1.12 6.99
C LYS A 404 7.21 -0.20 7.17
N ALA A 405 6.26 -0.18 6.23
CA ALA A 405 5.06 0.63 6.37
C ALA A 405 4.20 0.15 7.54
N PHE A 406 4.06 -1.16 7.75
CA PHE A 406 3.40 -1.72 8.94
C PHE A 406 4.06 -1.24 10.23
N THR A 407 5.37 -1.40 10.34
CA THR A 407 6.14 -1.01 11.53
C THR A 407 6.00 0.49 11.82
N SER A 408 6.01 1.32 10.77
CA SER A 408 5.78 2.76 10.88
C SER A 408 4.34 3.10 11.27
N GLN A 409 3.34 2.37 10.77
CA GLN A 409 1.93 2.55 11.18
C GLN A 409 1.73 2.22 12.65
N VAL A 410 2.31 1.11 13.15
CA VAL A 410 2.26 0.73 14.57
C VAL A 410 2.97 1.79 15.43
N THR A 411 4.10 2.32 14.96
CA THR A 411 4.82 3.42 15.63
C THR A 411 3.99 4.69 15.69
N ALA A 412 3.35 5.09 14.57
CA ALA A 412 2.48 6.26 14.51
C ALA A 412 1.26 6.13 15.44
N LEU A 413 0.65 4.93 15.48
CA LEU A 413 -0.45 4.62 16.40
C LEU A 413 -0.03 4.69 17.87
N PHE A 414 1.19 4.24 18.19
CA PHE A 414 1.73 4.38 19.54
C PHE A 414 1.94 5.86 19.92
N VAL A 415 2.52 6.65 19.02
CA VAL A 415 2.71 8.10 19.22
C VAL A 415 1.35 8.79 19.42
N LEU A 416 0.35 8.46 18.61
CA LEU A 416 -1.01 8.96 18.75
C LEU A 416 -1.64 8.54 20.09
N ALA A 417 -1.46 7.29 20.52
CA ALA A 417 -1.96 6.79 21.80
C ALA A 417 -1.34 7.54 22.99
N MET A 418 -0.05 7.83 22.94
CA MET A 418 0.64 8.67 23.94
C MET A 418 0.09 10.10 23.95
N TYR A 419 -0.04 10.72 22.76
CA TYR A 419 -0.61 12.06 22.63
C TYR A 419 -2.01 12.15 23.24
N LEU A 420 -2.90 11.23 22.90
CA LEU A 420 -4.25 11.16 23.47
C LEU A 420 -4.21 10.95 24.99
N GLY A 421 -3.33 10.08 25.49
CA GLY A 421 -3.16 9.83 26.92
C GLY A 421 -2.68 11.07 27.68
N GLN A 422 -1.75 11.82 27.11
CA GLN A 422 -1.28 13.09 27.66
C GLN A 422 -2.39 14.15 27.67
N LEU A 423 -3.13 14.30 26.57
CA LEU A 423 -4.24 15.26 26.49
C LEU A 423 -5.36 14.97 27.48
N ARG A 424 -5.62 13.71 27.77
CA ARG A 424 -6.69 13.26 28.68
C ARG A 424 -6.22 13.14 30.13
N GLY A 425 -4.92 13.32 30.40
CA GLY A 425 -4.36 13.20 31.73
C GLY A 425 -4.32 11.76 32.28
N THR A 426 -4.49 10.74 31.41
CA THR A 426 -4.40 9.32 31.78
C THR A 426 -2.97 8.79 31.76
N LEU A 427 -2.05 9.53 31.15
CA LEU A 427 -0.62 9.28 31.11
C LEU A 427 0.12 10.43 31.81
N ASN A 428 0.77 10.15 32.92
CA ASN A 428 1.53 11.16 33.67
C ASN A 428 2.91 11.41 33.05
N GLU A 429 3.61 12.45 33.52
CA GLU A 429 4.89 12.87 33.00
C GLU A 429 5.97 11.80 33.12
N ALA A 430 6.10 11.15 34.29
CA ALA A 430 7.10 10.12 34.53
C ALA A 430 6.87 8.89 33.62
N GLN A 431 5.63 8.47 33.44
CA GLN A 431 5.27 7.40 32.50
C GLN A 431 5.59 7.81 31.04
N SER A 432 5.26 9.04 30.66
CA SER A 432 5.56 9.59 29.33
C SER A 432 7.05 9.60 29.05
N GLN A 433 7.86 10.08 30.01
CA GLN A 433 9.33 10.09 29.87
C GLN A 433 9.89 8.68 29.71
N ALA A 434 9.41 7.71 30.52
CA ALA A 434 9.87 6.32 30.43
C ALA A 434 9.53 5.68 29.07
N LEU A 435 8.32 5.91 28.57
CA LEU A 435 7.88 5.39 27.28
C LEU A 435 8.64 6.03 26.11
N VAL A 436 8.86 7.35 26.12
CA VAL A 436 9.66 8.05 25.10
C VAL A 436 11.11 7.57 25.12
N ALA A 437 11.70 7.44 26.31
CA ALA A 437 13.08 6.95 26.44
C ALA A 437 13.25 5.55 25.85
N GLU A 438 12.27 4.67 26.03
CA GLU A 438 12.30 3.34 25.44
C GLU A 438 12.01 3.37 23.92
N LEU A 439 11.04 4.17 23.48
CA LEU A 439 10.69 4.32 22.07
C LEU A 439 11.89 4.76 21.21
N VAL A 440 12.72 5.66 21.72
CA VAL A 440 13.95 6.12 21.04
C VAL A 440 14.98 5.00 20.90
N ARG A 441 14.93 3.97 21.74
CA ARG A 441 15.83 2.79 21.67
C ARG A 441 15.35 1.74 20.67
N ILE A 442 14.07 1.76 20.29
CA ILE A 442 13.47 0.75 19.39
C ILE A 442 14.24 0.60 18.08
N PRO A 443 14.67 1.67 17.38
CA PRO A 443 15.47 1.52 16.14
C PRO A 443 16.76 0.73 16.35
N GLY A 444 17.49 0.99 17.44
CA GLY A 444 18.71 0.22 17.74
C GLY A 444 18.44 -1.25 18.08
N LYS A 445 17.31 -1.54 18.74
CA LYS A 445 16.87 -2.92 19.01
C LYS A 445 16.46 -3.65 17.73
N LEU A 446 15.83 -2.95 16.79
CA LEU A 446 15.54 -3.50 15.44
C LEU A 446 16.84 -3.80 14.68
N GLU A 447 17.84 -2.90 14.73
CA GLU A 447 19.16 -3.15 14.12
C GLU A 447 19.82 -4.40 14.71
N GLN A 448 19.73 -4.59 16.04
CA GLN A 448 20.22 -5.78 16.71
C GLN A 448 19.53 -7.05 16.20
N ILE A 449 18.19 -7.08 16.13
CA ILE A 449 17.41 -8.21 15.58
C ILE A 449 17.84 -8.52 14.14
N LEU A 450 17.92 -7.49 13.30
CA LEU A 450 18.22 -7.62 11.87
C LEU A 450 19.67 -8.05 11.59
N SER A 451 20.59 -7.83 12.53
CA SER A 451 21.99 -8.28 12.41
C SER A 451 22.16 -9.81 12.55
N HIS A 452 21.16 -10.52 13.07
CA HIS A 452 21.20 -11.96 13.34
C HIS A 452 20.46 -12.78 12.29
N ALA A 453 21.03 -12.94 11.08
CA ALA A 453 20.40 -13.68 9.97
C ALA A 453 20.56 -15.21 10.06
N ALA A 454 21.56 -15.72 10.79
CA ALA A 454 21.93 -17.13 10.80
C ALA A 454 20.81 -18.12 11.22
N PRO A 455 19.94 -17.83 12.21
CA PRO A 455 18.88 -18.77 12.60
C PRO A 455 17.89 -19.10 11.48
N TYR A 456 17.61 -18.14 10.58
CA TYR A 456 16.60 -18.31 9.54
C TYR A 456 17.02 -19.30 8.46
N GLU A 457 18.31 -19.34 8.08
CA GLU A 457 18.81 -20.27 7.06
C GLU A 457 18.65 -21.73 7.49
N GLU A 458 18.92 -22.03 8.76
CA GLU A 458 18.80 -23.39 9.28
C GLU A 458 17.34 -23.80 9.42
N MET A 459 16.51 -22.98 10.07
CA MET A 459 15.07 -23.25 10.27
C MET A 459 14.34 -23.51 8.94
N THR A 460 14.62 -22.69 7.94
CA THR A 460 13.91 -22.78 6.66
C THR A 460 14.25 -24.03 5.85
N LYS A 461 15.32 -24.78 6.17
CA LYS A 461 15.63 -26.07 5.52
C LYS A 461 14.51 -27.10 5.73
N SER A 462 13.96 -27.16 6.91
CA SER A 462 12.84 -28.05 7.26
C SER A 462 11.49 -27.41 6.97
N LEU A 463 11.32 -26.14 7.33
CA LEU A 463 10.03 -25.43 7.30
C LEU A 463 9.51 -25.12 5.90
N ALA A 464 10.39 -24.95 4.91
CA ALA A 464 9.98 -24.61 3.54
C ALA A 464 9.13 -25.71 2.85
N ARG A 465 9.08 -26.91 3.39
CA ARG A 465 8.26 -28.03 2.87
C ARG A 465 6.87 -28.10 3.50
N ALA A 466 6.63 -27.37 4.58
CA ALA A 466 5.32 -27.34 5.22
C ALA A 466 4.26 -26.72 4.28
N THR A 467 3.05 -27.20 4.38
CA THR A 467 1.88 -26.73 3.62
C THR A 467 1.05 -25.74 4.42
N ASP A 468 1.11 -25.85 5.74
CA ASP A 468 0.29 -25.11 6.69
C ASP A 468 1.13 -24.60 7.86
N PHE A 469 0.73 -23.47 8.44
CA PHE A 469 1.30 -22.87 9.64
C PHE A 469 0.22 -22.31 10.55
N LEU A 470 0.41 -22.43 11.86
CA LEU A 470 -0.36 -21.65 12.83
C LEU A 470 0.53 -20.59 13.49
N TYR A 471 -0.09 -19.45 13.78
CA TYR A 471 0.55 -18.34 14.50
C TYR A 471 -0.26 -18.01 15.76
N LEU A 472 0.37 -17.97 16.90
CA LEU A 472 -0.28 -17.78 18.20
C LEU A 472 0.21 -16.54 18.91
N GLY A 473 -0.72 -15.69 19.35
CA GLY A 473 -0.45 -14.52 20.17
C GLY A 473 -1.52 -14.33 21.25
N ARG A 474 -1.18 -13.62 22.33
CA ARG A 474 -2.12 -13.21 23.37
C ARG A 474 -2.13 -11.70 23.55
N GLY A 475 -3.33 -11.10 23.76
CA GLY A 475 -3.46 -9.67 23.94
C GLY A 475 -2.87 -8.91 22.74
N ILE A 476 -1.97 -7.97 22.98
CA ILE A 476 -1.35 -7.13 21.94
C ILE A 476 -0.50 -7.91 20.93
N HIS A 477 -0.05 -9.13 21.27
CA HIS A 477 0.72 -10.01 20.37
C HIS A 477 -0.17 -10.73 19.34
N PHE A 478 -1.50 -10.83 19.58
CA PHE A 478 -2.40 -11.49 18.63
C PHE A 478 -2.47 -10.80 17.25
N PRO A 479 -2.59 -9.47 17.15
CA PRO A 479 -2.46 -8.77 15.87
C PRO A 479 -1.15 -9.07 15.13
N ILE A 480 -0.06 -9.27 15.85
CA ILE A 480 1.25 -9.57 15.26
C ILE A 480 1.31 -11.02 14.75
N ALA A 481 0.66 -11.94 15.44
CA ALA A 481 0.47 -13.31 14.94
C ALA A 481 -0.34 -13.33 13.63
N LEU A 482 -1.42 -12.54 13.54
CA LEU A 482 -2.19 -12.38 12.30
C LEU A 482 -1.32 -11.82 11.16
N GLU A 483 -0.53 -10.78 11.43
CA GLU A 483 0.34 -10.17 10.42
C GLU A 483 1.47 -11.12 9.98
N GLY A 484 2.08 -11.86 10.91
CA GLY A 484 3.08 -12.89 10.57
C GLY A 484 2.51 -13.98 9.66
N ALA A 485 1.29 -14.47 9.96
CA ALA A 485 0.58 -15.43 9.12
C ALA A 485 0.26 -14.84 7.74
N LEU A 486 -0.16 -13.57 7.67
CA LEU A 486 -0.42 -12.88 6.42
C LEU A 486 0.86 -12.79 5.56
N LYS A 487 1.98 -12.37 6.14
CA LYS A 487 3.26 -12.27 5.41
C LYS A 487 3.69 -13.62 4.83
N LEU A 488 3.57 -14.69 5.61
CA LEU A 488 3.94 -16.02 5.12
C LEU A 488 3.05 -16.46 3.94
N LYS A 489 1.72 -16.32 4.06
CA LYS A 489 0.80 -16.73 2.98
C LYS A 489 0.97 -15.91 1.71
N GLU A 490 1.19 -14.60 1.82
CA GLU A 490 1.33 -13.70 0.67
C GLU A 490 2.50 -14.08 -0.23
N ILE A 491 3.67 -14.36 0.35
CA ILE A 491 4.91 -14.49 -0.41
C ILE A 491 5.38 -15.92 -0.61
N SER A 492 4.92 -16.88 0.20
CA SER A 492 5.33 -18.29 0.11
C SER A 492 4.23 -19.21 -0.43
N TYR A 493 2.98 -18.73 -0.46
CA TYR A 493 1.76 -19.49 -0.81
C TYR A 493 1.47 -20.65 0.12
N ILE A 494 2.06 -20.66 1.31
CA ILE A 494 1.72 -21.59 2.39
C ILE A 494 0.43 -21.10 3.06
N HIS A 495 -0.50 -22.00 3.36
CA HIS A 495 -1.65 -21.65 4.17
C HIS A 495 -1.20 -21.32 5.60
N ALA A 496 -1.51 -20.14 6.08
CA ALA A 496 -1.10 -19.69 7.42
C ALA A 496 -2.23 -18.93 8.10
N GLU A 497 -2.49 -19.24 9.36
CA GLU A 497 -3.54 -18.60 10.15
C GLU A 497 -3.02 -18.13 11.52
N GLY A 498 -3.52 -16.98 11.95
CA GLY A 498 -3.26 -16.44 13.29
C GLY A 498 -4.45 -16.66 14.22
N TYR A 499 -4.17 -17.09 15.45
CA TYR A 499 -5.20 -17.28 16.49
C TYR A 499 -4.80 -16.61 17.81
N PRO A 500 -5.81 -16.12 18.58
CA PRO A 500 -5.58 -15.89 19.99
C PRO A 500 -5.17 -17.22 20.64
N ALA A 501 -4.03 -17.29 21.30
CA ALA A 501 -3.50 -18.56 21.79
C ALA A 501 -4.46 -19.27 22.78
N GLY A 502 -5.36 -18.54 23.44
CA GLY A 502 -6.41 -19.11 24.27
C GLY A 502 -7.45 -19.92 23.50
N GLU A 503 -7.69 -19.58 22.23
CA GLU A 503 -8.69 -20.21 21.37
C GLU A 503 -8.23 -21.57 20.80
N MET A 504 -6.96 -21.96 21.01
CA MET A 504 -6.44 -23.26 20.56
C MET A 504 -7.30 -24.43 20.97
N LYS A 505 -7.86 -24.39 22.20
CA LYS A 505 -8.70 -25.45 22.77
C LYS A 505 -10.10 -25.53 22.14
N HIS A 506 -10.50 -24.48 21.41
CA HIS A 506 -11.83 -24.34 20.83
C HIS A 506 -11.88 -24.74 19.34
N GLY A 507 -10.91 -25.54 18.88
CA GLY A 507 -10.88 -26.07 17.50
C GLY A 507 -9.46 -26.27 16.96
N PRO A 508 -8.60 -25.24 16.88
CA PRO A 508 -7.29 -25.33 16.20
C PRO A 508 -6.34 -26.42 16.69
N ASN A 509 -6.46 -26.87 17.95
CA ASN A 509 -5.70 -28.01 18.47
C ASN A 509 -5.90 -29.31 17.65
N ALA A 510 -7.00 -29.45 16.92
CA ALA A 510 -7.26 -30.59 16.07
C ALA A 510 -6.31 -30.67 14.85
N LEU A 511 -5.67 -29.56 14.48
CA LEU A 511 -4.74 -29.48 13.34
C LEU A 511 -3.30 -29.84 13.72
N ILE A 512 -2.97 -29.89 15.02
CA ILE A 512 -1.57 -30.08 15.47
C ILE A 512 -1.16 -31.54 15.29
N ASP A 513 -0.10 -31.73 14.52
CA ASP A 513 0.62 -32.99 14.33
C ASP A 513 2.15 -32.71 14.24
N GLU A 514 2.93 -33.74 13.99
CA GLU A 514 4.38 -33.68 13.86
C GLU A 514 4.90 -32.89 12.63
N LYS A 515 3.99 -32.45 11.74
CA LYS A 515 4.32 -31.73 10.49
C LYS A 515 3.93 -30.27 10.53
N LEU A 516 2.99 -29.88 11.41
CA LEU A 516 2.47 -28.52 11.48
C LEU A 516 3.39 -27.60 12.31
N PRO A 517 4.05 -26.61 11.71
CA PRO A 517 4.76 -25.59 12.46
C PRO A 517 3.80 -24.61 13.13
N VAL A 518 4.06 -24.32 14.39
CA VAL A 518 3.30 -23.36 15.21
C VAL A 518 4.24 -22.26 15.66
N VAL A 519 4.05 -21.06 15.14
CA VAL A 519 4.80 -19.86 15.56
C VAL A 519 4.11 -19.26 16.79
N VAL A 520 4.86 -19.07 17.87
CA VAL A 520 4.31 -18.57 19.14
C VAL A 520 5.03 -17.29 19.54
N LEU A 521 4.27 -16.21 19.75
CA LEU A 521 4.77 -14.94 20.27
C LEU A 521 4.78 -15.03 21.80
N ALA A 522 5.98 -15.18 22.37
CA ALA A 522 6.24 -15.42 23.78
C ALA A 522 7.08 -14.31 24.43
N ALA A 523 7.37 -13.21 23.71
CA ALA A 523 8.04 -12.07 24.32
C ALA A 523 7.10 -11.39 25.34
N TYR A 524 7.68 -10.83 26.40
CA TYR A 524 6.92 -10.22 27.47
C TYR A 524 7.71 -9.13 28.19
N ASP A 525 7.01 -8.29 28.95
CA ASP A 525 7.61 -7.34 29.88
C ASP A 525 7.61 -7.92 31.31
N PRO A 526 8.78 -8.25 31.87
CA PRO A 526 8.88 -8.83 33.22
C PRO A 526 8.47 -7.84 34.33
N HIS A 527 8.34 -6.56 34.04
CA HIS A 527 7.95 -5.52 35.00
C HIS A 527 6.43 -5.22 34.97
N ASP A 528 5.69 -5.74 33.97
CA ASP A 528 4.22 -5.64 33.86
C ASP A 528 3.58 -6.98 34.29
N GLU A 529 2.81 -6.95 35.38
CA GLU A 529 2.14 -8.15 35.94
C GLU A 529 1.20 -8.81 34.93
N ALA A 530 0.46 -8.03 34.15
CA ALA A 530 -0.46 -8.55 33.15
C ALA A 530 0.32 -9.20 31.99
N SER A 531 1.46 -8.65 31.61
CA SER A 531 2.36 -9.24 30.60
C SER A 531 2.94 -10.56 31.10
N ARG A 532 3.42 -10.64 32.34
CA ARG A 532 3.88 -11.90 32.95
C ARG A 532 2.80 -12.97 32.99
N LEU A 533 1.59 -12.62 33.39
CA LEU A 533 0.47 -13.56 33.43
C LEU A 533 0.15 -14.10 32.02
N ARG A 534 0.16 -13.25 30.99
CA ARG A 534 0.01 -13.69 29.59
C ARG A 534 1.11 -14.62 29.16
N TYR A 535 2.36 -14.33 29.49
CA TYR A 535 3.52 -15.17 29.22
C TYR A 535 3.37 -16.56 29.84
N GLU A 536 3.02 -16.68 31.12
CA GLU A 536 2.76 -17.98 31.77
C GLU A 536 1.68 -18.80 31.04
N LYS A 537 0.61 -18.14 30.56
CA LYS A 537 -0.42 -18.81 29.77
C LYS A 537 0.07 -19.20 28.36
N THR A 538 1.00 -18.43 27.79
CA THR A 538 1.64 -18.76 26.51
C THR A 538 2.58 -19.96 26.65
N LEU A 539 3.32 -20.07 27.75
CA LEU A 539 4.11 -21.27 28.08
C LEU A 539 3.22 -22.53 28.12
N SER A 540 2.05 -22.43 28.75
CA SER A 540 1.09 -23.54 28.77
C SER A 540 0.63 -23.93 27.35
N ASN A 541 0.40 -22.95 26.46
CA ASN A 541 0.05 -23.26 25.07
C ASN A 541 1.22 -23.91 24.31
N ILE A 542 2.47 -23.49 24.54
CA ILE A 542 3.65 -24.15 23.97
C ILE A 542 3.69 -25.63 24.40
N GLN A 543 3.49 -25.90 25.70
CA GLN A 543 3.43 -27.27 26.21
C GLN A 543 2.31 -28.09 25.59
N GLU A 544 1.13 -27.51 25.35
CA GLU A 544 0.00 -28.16 24.68
C GLU A 544 0.33 -28.56 23.24
N VAL A 545 1.02 -27.69 22.49
CA VAL A 545 1.51 -27.97 21.14
C VAL A 545 2.55 -29.08 21.16
N LYS A 546 3.51 -29.01 22.08
CA LYS A 546 4.58 -30.02 22.23
C LYS A 546 4.02 -31.38 22.64
N ALA A 547 2.99 -31.43 23.49
CA ALA A 547 2.34 -32.68 23.89
C ALA A 547 1.66 -33.44 22.71
N ARG A 548 1.50 -32.73 21.56
CA ARG A 548 0.97 -33.29 20.31
C ARG A 548 2.03 -33.42 19.23
N GLU A 549 3.29 -33.40 19.63
CA GLU A 549 4.47 -33.50 18.74
C GLU A 549 4.64 -32.32 17.76
N GLY A 550 3.87 -31.24 17.91
CA GLY A 550 3.93 -30.07 17.04
C GLY A 550 5.28 -29.36 17.04
N ILE A 551 5.64 -28.77 15.90
CA ILE A 551 6.89 -28.02 15.71
C ILE A 551 6.70 -26.61 16.23
N VAL A 552 7.31 -26.25 17.36
CA VAL A 552 7.20 -24.91 17.95
C VAL A 552 8.35 -24.01 17.48
N ILE A 553 7.98 -22.84 16.93
CA ILE A 553 8.88 -21.74 16.60
C ILE A 553 8.52 -20.57 17.51
N ALA A 554 9.38 -20.23 18.48
CA ALA A 554 9.06 -19.21 19.46
C ALA A 554 9.81 -17.90 19.21
N ILE A 555 9.07 -16.78 19.24
CA ILE A 555 9.65 -15.43 19.37
C ILE A 555 9.68 -15.11 20.86
N ARG A 556 10.86 -14.97 21.45
CA ARG A 556 11.07 -14.86 22.89
C ARG A 556 12.00 -13.70 23.25
N ASN A 557 12.00 -13.30 24.52
CA ASN A 557 13.00 -12.37 25.00
C ASN A 557 14.41 -12.98 24.98
N GLU A 558 15.42 -12.15 24.81
CA GLU A 558 16.81 -12.55 25.07
C GLU A 558 16.96 -13.05 26.51
N GLY A 559 17.67 -14.19 26.69
CA GLY A 559 17.89 -14.80 27.99
C GLY A 559 16.71 -15.60 28.56
N ASP A 560 15.60 -15.74 27.82
CA ASP A 560 14.49 -16.60 28.24
C ASP A 560 14.79 -18.07 27.92
N GLU A 561 15.40 -18.75 28.89
CA GLU A 561 15.77 -20.16 28.79
C GLU A 561 14.55 -21.12 28.86
N ASP A 562 13.45 -20.70 29.48
CA ASP A 562 12.27 -21.56 29.64
C ASP A 562 11.60 -21.82 28.29
N VAL A 563 11.38 -20.77 27.51
CA VAL A 563 10.85 -20.91 26.14
C VAL A 563 11.88 -21.58 25.23
N GLU A 564 13.18 -21.26 25.36
CA GLU A 564 14.24 -21.85 24.56
C GLU A 564 14.31 -23.37 24.69
N LYS A 565 14.18 -23.90 25.90
CA LYS A 565 14.17 -25.34 26.17
C LYS A 565 12.92 -26.05 25.64
N LEU A 566 11.78 -25.35 25.58
CA LEU A 566 10.50 -25.92 25.12
C LEU A 566 10.35 -25.86 23.60
N ALA A 567 10.88 -24.85 22.94
CA ALA A 567 10.71 -24.63 21.51
C ALA A 567 11.57 -25.59 20.67
N THR A 568 11.11 -25.92 19.46
CA THR A 568 11.91 -26.61 18.44
C THR A 568 12.92 -25.65 17.82
N TYR A 569 12.47 -24.42 17.58
CA TYR A 569 13.28 -23.28 17.13
C TYR A 569 12.92 -22.05 17.94
N SER A 570 13.87 -21.18 18.21
CA SER A 570 13.58 -19.91 18.88
C SER A 570 14.34 -18.74 18.24
N ILE A 571 13.70 -17.58 18.25
CA ILE A 571 14.29 -16.33 17.80
C ILE A 571 14.19 -15.34 18.97
N ALA A 572 15.32 -14.82 19.40
CA ALA A 572 15.39 -13.88 20.50
C ALA A 572 15.14 -12.44 20.03
N VAL A 573 14.39 -11.69 20.82
CA VAL A 573 14.20 -10.25 20.66
C VAL A 573 14.63 -9.53 21.94
N PRO A 574 15.23 -8.32 21.85
CA PRO A 574 15.57 -7.53 23.02
C PRO A 574 14.33 -7.19 23.84
N TRP A 575 14.50 -7.09 25.15
CA TRP A 575 13.42 -6.64 26.03
C TRP A 575 12.90 -5.25 25.64
N SER A 576 11.58 -5.04 25.80
CA SER A 576 10.93 -3.73 25.76
C SER A 576 9.65 -3.74 26.61
N TYR A 577 9.04 -2.57 26.82
CA TYR A 577 7.69 -2.52 27.39
C TYR A 577 6.73 -3.30 26.52
N ASP A 578 5.82 -4.03 27.17
CA ASP A 578 4.79 -4.86 26.51
C ASP A 578 4.10 -4.17 25.33
N ILE A 579 3.77 -2.92 25.50
CA ILE A 579 3.07 -2.11 24.49
C ILE A 579 3.93 -1.76 23.26
N LEU A 580 5.25 -1.89 23.33
CA LEU A 580 6.21 -1.63 22.25
C LEU A 580 6.75 -2.92 21.61
N LEU A 581 6.55 -4.08 22.24
CA LEU A 581 6.98 -5.38 21.69
C LEU A 581 6.45 -5.66 20.28
N PRO A 582 5.21 -5.27 19.89
CA PRO A 582 4.71 -5.42 18.52
C PRO A 582 5.66 -4.92 17.43
N ILE A 583 6.38 -3.81 17.70
CA ILE A 583 7.32 -3.23 16.73
C ILE A 583 8.55 -4.14 16.57
N LEU A 584 8.99 -4.80 17.63
CA LEU A 584 10.18 -5.67 17.62
C LEU A 584 9.87 -7.08 17.09
N GLU A 585 8.72 -7.64 17.48
CA GLU A 585 8.31 -9.00 17.12
C GLU A 585 8.04 -9.17 15.61
N MET A 586 7.68 -8.09 14.92
CA MET A 586 7.35 -8.18 13.49
C MET A 586 8.58 -8.44 12.61
N ALA A 587 9.72 -7.87 12.93
CA ALA A 587 10.94 -8.04 12.13
C ALA A 587 11.37 -9.51 11.97
N PRO A 588 11.44 -10.34 13.03
CA PRO A 588 11.75 -11.76 12.89
C PRO A 588 10.69 -12.54 12.11
N LEU A 589 9.41 -12.18 12.21
CA LEU A 589 8.35 -12.85 11.45
C LEU A 589 8.44 -12.54 9.95
N GLN A 590 8.77 -11.31 9.59
CA GLN A 590 9.01 -10.91 8.20
C GLN A 590 10.23 -11.63 7.61
N LEU A 591 11.32 -11.74 8.36
CA LEU A 591 12.51 -12.47 7.94
C LEU A 591 12.21 -13.97 7.77
N LEU A 592 11.47 -14.59 8.70
CA LEU A 592 11.05 -15.99 8.60
C LEU A 592 10.26 -16.23 7.31
N ALA A 593 9.24 -15.41 7.05
CA ALA A 593 8.43 -15.50 5.85
C ALA A 593 9.28 -15.31 4.58
N TYR A 594 10.16 -14.29 4.56
CA TYR A 594 11.07 -14.02 3.44
C TYR A 594 11.99 -15.21 3.13
N HIS A 595 12.67 -15.76 4.12
CA HIS A 595 13.61 -16.87 3.91
C HIS A 595 12.89 -18.17 3.49
N ILE A 596 11.69 -18.46 4.02
CA ILE A 596 10.86 -19.58 3.57
C ILE A 596 10.48 -19.39 2.09
N ALA A 597 10.00 -18.20 1.71
CA ALA A 597 9.57 -17.92 0.34
C ALA A 597 10.73 -17.99 -0.66
N VAL A 598 11.88 -17.41 -0.34
CA VAL A 598 13.08 -17.48 -1.18
C VAL A 598 13.53 -18.93 -1.37
N ARG A 599 13.51 -19.75 -0.32
CA ARG A 599 13.86 -21.17 -0.42
C ARG A 599 12.88 -21.98 -1.26
N ARG A 600 11.61 -21.58 -1.29
CA ARG A 600 10.59 -22.15 -2.17
C ARG A 600 10.69 -21.69 -3.62
N GLY A 601 11.59 -20.73 -3.92
CA GLY A 601 11.74 -20.14 -5.26
C GLY A 601 10.61 -19.17 -5.62
N CYS A 602 9.88 -18.63 -4.63
CA CYS A 602 8.81 -17.67 -4.86
C CYS A 602 9.37 -16.27 -5.14
N ASP A 603 8.65 -15.49 -5.93
CA ASP A 603 8.92 -14.06 -6.11
C ASP A 603 8.38 -13.30 -4.89
N VAL A 604 9.28 -12.78 -4.06
CA VAL A 604 8.93 -12.09 -2.80
C VAL A 604 8.59 -10.62 -3.02
N ASP A 605 9.03 -10.03 -4.12
CA ASP A 605 8.74 -8.63 -4.45
C ASP A 605 7.39 -8.50 -5.17
N GLN A 606 7.07 -9.49 -6.03
CA GLN A 606 5.86 -9.53 -6.85
C GLN A 606 5.19 -10.91 -6.74
N PRO A 607 4.59 -11.26 -5.58
CA PRO A 607 3.92 -12.53 -5.42
C PRO A 607 2.67 -12.61 -6.31
N ARG A 608 2.41 -13.81 -6.83
CA ARG A 608 1.29 -14.05 -7.76
C ARG A 608 -0.06 -13.58 -7.17
N ASN A 609 -0.94 -13.07 -8.03
CA ASN A 609 -2.32 -12.69 -7.69
C ASN A 609 -2.44 -11.58 -6.63
N LEU A 610 -1.38 -10.80 -6.39
CA LEU A 610 -1.40 -9.67 -5.46
C LEU A 610 -0.88 -8.41 -6.14
N ALA A 611 -1.46 -7.27 -5.76
CA ALA A 611 -1.00 -5.95 -6.14
C ALA A 611 -0.68 -5.12 -4.90
N LYS A 612 0.28 -4.18 -5.01
CA LYS A 612 0.71 -3.33 -3.87
C LYS A 612 -0.42 -2.52 -3.27
N SER A 613 -1.35 -2.04 -4.08
CA SER A 613 -2.51 -1.26 -3.62
C SER A 613 -3.75 -1.68 -4.43
N VAL A 614 -4.89 -1.79 -3.75
CA VAL A 614 -6.18 -2.14 -4.35
C VAL A 614 -7.00 -0.85 -4.49
N THR A 615 -7.07 -0.31 -5.71
CA THR A 615 -7.77 0.97 -6.00
C THR A 615 -9.10 0.79 -6.71
N VAL A 616 -9.50 -0.44 -6.91
CA VAL A 616 -10.80 -0.83 -7.46
C VAL A 616 -11.41 -1.89 -6.57
N GLU A 617 -12.71 -1.98 -6.55
CA GLU A 617 -13.47 -3.00 -5.83
C GLU A 617 -13.64 -4.25 -6.67
#